data_5497cf5f2337b174479da0dcb2aa0d6e
#
_entry.id   5497cf5f2337b174479da0dcb2aa0d6e
#
_cell.length_a   1.000
_cell.length_b   1.000
_cell.length_c   1.000
_cell.angle_alpha   90.00
_cell.angle_beta   90.00
_cell.angle_gamma   90.00
#
_symmetry.space_group_name_H-M   'P 1'
#
loop_
_entity.id
_entity.type
_entity.pdbx_description
1 polymer ?
#
loop_
_entity_poly.entity_id
_entity_poly.type
_entity_poly.pdbx_seq_one_letter_code
_entity_poly.pdbx_strand_id
1 'polypeptide(L)' 'MAQKKPFVLRLDPEVLKAMEKWASDEFRSTNGQLEWLIARALKASGRLKQK' A
#
# COMPACT_ATOMS: atom_id res chain seq x y z
N MET A 1 -9.83 17.91 -2.18
CA MET A 1 -9.37 16.53 -2.30
C MET A 1 -7.87 16.47 -2.22
N ALA A 2 -7.40 15.47 -1.52
CA ALA A 2 -5.96 15.28 -1.40
C ALA A 2 -5.38 14.75 -2.70
N GLN A 3 -4.28 15.33 -3.12
CA GLN A 3 -3.57 14.84 -4.30
C GLN A 3 -2.53 13.83 -3.86
N LYS A 4 -2.40 12.78 -4.66
CA LYS A 4 -1.39 11.78 -4.39
C LYS A 4 -0.05 12.28 -4.91
N LYS A 5 0.96 12.15 -4.08
CA LYS A 5 2.30 12.54 -4.47
C LYS A 5 3.08 11.31 -4.91
N PRO A 6 3.89 11.42 -5.95
CA PRO A 6 4.70 10.28 -6.37
C PRO A 6 5.74 9.96 -5.32
N PHE A 7 5.94 8.69 -5.10
CA PHE A 7 6.90 8.21 -4.13
C PHE A 7 7.49 6.90 -4.61
N VAL A 8 8.80 6.82 -4.62
CA VAL A 8 9.49 5.60 -5.05
C VAL A 8 9.82 4.77 -3.83
N LEU A 9 9.27 3.56 -3.81
CA LEU A 9 9.50 2.62 -2.73
C LEU A 9 10.30 1.46 -3.26
N ARG A 10 11.44 1.19 -2.63
CA ARG A 10 12.27 0.07 -3.00
C ARG A 10 12.01 -1.09 -2.07
N LEU A 11 11.75 -2.24 -2.64
CA LEU A 11 11.48 -3.44 -1.88
C LEU A 11 12.40 -4.56 -2.29
N ASP A 12 12.64 -5.45 -1.34
CA ASP A 12 13.29 -6.72 -1.63
C ASP A 12 12.50 -7.41 -2.74
N PRO A 13 13.19 -7.98 -3.75
CA PRO A 13 12.46 -8.64 -4.84
C PRO A 13 11.47 -9.69 -4.37
N GLU A 14 11.79 -10.44 -3.34
CA GLU A 14 10.88 -11.46 -2.83
C GLU A 14 9.66 -10.84 -2.18
N VAL A 15 9.85 -9.73 -1.48
CA VAL A 15 8.74 -9.02 -0.87
C VAL A 15 7.85 -8.43 -1.95
N LEU A 16 8.45 -7.88 -2.99
CA LEU A 16 7.69 -7.32 -4.09
C LEU A 16 6.85 -8.39 -4.77
N LYS A 17 7.44 -9.56 -5.02
CA LYS A 17 6.72 -10.67 -5.62
C LYS A 17 5.52 -11.07 -4.78
N ALA A 18 5.71 -11.17 -3.47
CA ALA A 18 4.63 -11.54 -2.58
C ALA A 18 3.52 -10.50 -2.61
N MET A 19 3.89 -9.23 -2.69
CA MET A 19 2.91 -8.16 -2.78
C MET A 19 2.13 -8.21 -4.08
N GLU A 20 2.82 -8.49 -5.17
CA GLU A 20 2.16 -8.60 -6.47
C GLU A 20 1.15 -9.73 -6.47
N LYS A 21 1.52 -10.87 -5.90
CA LYS A 21 0.60 -12.00 -5.82
C LYS A 21 -0.60 -11.68 -4.94
N TRP A 22 -0.36 -11.04 -3.81
CA TRP A 22 -1.43 -10.67 -2.90
C TRP A 22 -2.39 -9.70 -3.56
N ALA A 23 -1.85 -8.70 -4.25
CA ALA A 23 -2.67 -7.73 -4.96
C ALA A 23 -3.54 -8.43 -6.00
N SER A 24 -2.94 -9.35 -6.75
CA SER A 24 -3.67 -10.09 -7.75
C SER A 24 -4.78 -10.94 -7.13
N ASP A 25 -4.49 -11.57 -6.00
CA ASP A 25 -5.49 -12.39 -5.31
C ASP A 25 -6.69 -11.55 -4.88
N GLU A 26 -6.49 -10.27 -4.62
CA GLU A 26 -7.55 -9.38 -4.19
C GLU A 26 -8.04 -8.44 -5.29
N PHE A 27 -7.65 -8.73 -6.51
CA PHE A 27 -8.08 -7.97 -7.69
C PHE A 27 -7.71 -6.50 -7.58
N ARG A 28 -6.49 -6.24 -7.09
CA ARG A 28 -5.95 -4.89 -6.98
C ARG A 28 -4.64 -4.80 -7.72
N SER A 29 -4.27 -3.59 -8.12
CA SER A 29 -2.92 -3.38 -8.62
C SER A 29 -1.95 -3.43 -7.45
N THR A 30 -0.68 -3.67 -7.76
CA THR A 30 0.35 -3.68 -6.71
C THR A 30 0.38 -2.35 -5.97
N ASN A 31 0.29 -1.25 -6.73
CA ASN A 31 0.29 0.06 -6.12
C ASN A 31 -0.91 0.27 -5.21
N GLY A 32 -2.08 -0.16 -5.67
CA GLY A 32 -3.29 -0.05 -4.85
C GLY A 32 -3.21 -0.88 -3.59
N GLN A 33 -2.63 -2.07 -3.71
CA GLN A 33 -2.47 -2.92 -2.53
C GLN A 33 -1.54 -2.29 -1.52
N LEU A 34 -0.46 -1.67 -1.99
CA LEU A 34 0.47 -0.99 -1.09
C LEU A 34 -0.19 0.19 -0.40
N GLU A 35 -0.96 0.98 -1.14
CA GLU A 35 -1.67 2.10 -0.53
C GLU A 35 -2.63 1.64 0.54
N TRP A 36 -3.37 0.60 0.23
CA TRP A 36 -4.34 0.05 1.18
C TRP A 36 -3.64 -0.43 2.45
N LEU A 37 -2.55 -1.17 2.27
CA LEU A 37 -1.81 -1.72 3.40
C LEU A 37 -1.23 -0.62 4.27
N ILE A 38 -0.64 0.39 3.65
CA ILE A 38 -0.04 1.49 4.38
C ILE A 38 -1.11 2.26 5.15
N ALA A 39 -2.23 2.55 4.51
CA ALA A 39 -3.32 3.25 5.18
C ALA A 39 -3.83 2.45 6.36
N ARG A 40 -3.97 1.13 6.18
CA ARG A 40 -4.44 0.28 7.25
C ARG A 40 -3.47 0.27 8.44
N ALA A 41 -2.17 0.20 8.14
CA ALA A 41 -1.16 0.19 9.19
C ALA A 41 -1.14 1.52 9.96
N LEU A 42 -1.29 2.62 9.24
CA LEU A 42 -1.30 3.93 9.87
C LEU A 42 -2.51 4.11 10.76
N LYS A 43 -3.67 3.62 10.30
CA LYS A 43 -4.88 3.69 11.10
C LYS A 43 -4.74 2.86 12.37
N ALA A 44 -4.18 1.67 12.23
CA ALA A 44 -3.99 0.79 13.37
C ALA A 44 -3.03 1.39 14.39
N SER A 45 -2.05 2.16 13.92
CA SER A 45 -1.09 2.80 14.81
C SER A 45 -1.59 4.13 15.36
N GLY A 46 -2.74 4.61 14.88
CA GLY A 46 -3.31 5.87 15.31
C GLY A 46 -2.64 7.10 14.73
N ARG A 47 -1.86 6.91 13.66
CA ARG A 47 -1.12 8.02 13.06
C ARG A 47 -1.78 8.62 11.84
N LEU A 48 -2.80 7.98 11.31
CA LEU A 48 -3.53 8.53 10.18
C LEU A 48 -4.80 9.19 10.70
N LYS A 49 -4.90 10.48 10.45
CA LYS A 49 -6.09 11.22 10.86
C LYS A 49 -7.23 10.91 9.93
N GLN A 50 -8.40 10.70 10.51
CA GLN A 50 -9.61 10.47 9.74
C GLN A 50 -10.56 11.62 9.91
N LYS A 51 -11.28 11.87 8.86
CA LYS A 51 -12.31 12.91 8.90
C LYS A 51 -13.67 12.31 9.04
#